data_da00b25fdf621204b82e30b3fc4425b6
#
_entry.id   da00b25fdf621204b82e30b3fc4425b6
#
_cell.length_a   1.000
_cell.length_b   1.000
_cell.length_c   1.000
_cell.angle_alpha   90.00
_cell.angle_beta   90.00
_cell.angle_gamma   90.00
#
_symmetry.space_group_name_H-M   'P 1'
#
loop_
_entity.id
_entity.type
_entity.pdbx_description
1 polymer ?
#
loop_
_entity_poly.entity_id
_entity_poly.type
_entity_poly.pdbx_seq_one_letter_code
_entity_poly.pdbx_strand_id
1 'polypeptide(L)'
;YFHGGGWVIGNIEATDRSMRLLADVAKVIVVSVDYRLAPEHPYPASWNDAEDAFDWTVANAARLGGDTRGVCVGGDSAGDNMSVVVTSRTRKAGKPGPACQLLYYAAVDNRPVPEMRKDYVSARLFWQGFGLDVPFTEYVHRAVFPGMNLSQPEISPIFAGDIARMPP
;
A
#
# COMPACT_ATOMS: atom_id res chain seq x y z
N TYR A 1 -2.73 -9.01 2.17
CA TYR A 1 -3.21 -7.73 2.69
C TYR A 1 -2.10 -6.99 3.41
N PHE A 2 -1.95 -5.71 3.11
CA PHE A 2 -0.99 -4.80 3.73
C PHE A 2 -1.75 -3.77 4.57
N HIS A 3 -1.47 -3.72 5.87
CA HIS A 3 -2.16 -2.79 6.78
C HIS A 3 -1.76 -1.33 6.54
N GLY A 4 -2.61 -0.39 6.95
CA GLY A 4 -2.31 1.04 6.96
C GLY A 4 -1.42 1.46 8.15
N GLY A 5 -1.23 2.77 8.30
CA GLY A 5 -0.45 3.35 9.39
C GLY A 5 0.74 4.18 8.94
N GLY A 6 0.72 4.68 7.70
CA GLY A 6 1.76 5.56 7.16
C GLY A 6 3.15 4.94 7.14
N TRP A 7 3.24 3.61 7.09
CA TRP A 7 4.51 2.84 7.13
C TRP A 7 5.32 3.04 8.42
N VAL A 8 4.75 3.69 9.46
CA VAL A 8 5.43 3.98 10.74
C VAL A 8 4.73 3.33 11.93
N ILE A 9 3.46 2.96 11.80
CA ILE A 9 2.66 2.27 12.83
C ILE A 9 1.78 1.18 12.18
N GLY A 10 1.16 0.37 13.02
CA GLY A 10 0.27 -0.72 12.59
C GLY A 10 0.93 -2.08 12.77
N ASN A 11 0.12 -3.11 12.67
CA ASN A 11 0.51 -4.51 12.72
C ASN A 11 -0.66 -5.38 12.22
N ILE A 12 -0.44 -6.68 12.08
CA ILE A 12 -1.49 -7.61 11.62
C ILE A 12 -2.64 -7.76 12.63
N GLU A 13 -2.38 -7.59 13.93
CA GLU A 13 -3.40 -7.71 14.98
C GLU A 13 -4.46 -6.61 14.85
N ALA A 14 -4.05 -5.40 14.47
CA ALA A 14 -4.97 -4.27 14.31
C ALA A 14 -6.03 -4.51 13.24
N THR A 15 -5.72 -5.31 12.22
CA THR A 15 -6.61 -5.62 11.09
C THR A 15 -7.21 -7.02 11.15
N ASP A 16 -6.81 -7.87 12.11
CA ASP A 16 -7.18 -9.30 12.18
C ASP A 16 -8.69 -9.53 12.08
N ARG A 17 -9.49 -8.75 12.83
CA ARG A 17 -10.96 -8.88 12.81
C ARG A 17 -11.53 -8.63 11.41
N SER A 18 -11.06 -7.59 10.73
CA SER A 18 -11.54 -7.22 9.40
C SER A 18 -11.11 -8.26 8.37
N MET A 19 -9.89 -8.79 8.49
CA MET A 19 -9.37 -9.81 7.60
C MET A 19 -10.06 -11.15 7.77
N ARG A 20 -10.40 -11.56 8.99
CA ARG A 20 -11.25 -12.73 9.26
C ARG A 20 -12.64 -12.57 8.67
N LEU A 21 -13.25 -11.39 8.81
CA LEU A 21 -14.55 -11.11 8.19
C LEU A 21 -14.47 -11.16 6.67
N LEU A 22 -13.45 -10.57 6.07
CA LEU A 22 -13.21 -10.62 4.62
C LEU A 22 -13.07 -12.07 4.15
N ALA A 23 -12.24 -12.87 4.82
CA ALA A 23 -12.03 -14.27 4.50
C ALA A 23 -13.34 -15.07 4.57
N ASP A 24 -14.14 -14.83 5.61
CA ASP A 24 -15.42 -15.55 5.80
C ASP A 24 -16.49 -15.12 4.78
N VAL A 25 -16.67 -13.82 4.56
CA VAL A 25 -17.71 -13.31 3.66
C VAL A 25 -17.39 -13.61 2.20
N ALA A 26 -16.15 -13.35 1.78
CA ALA A 26 -15.72 -13.52 0.39
C ALA A 26 -15.28 -14.96 0.07
N LYS A 27 -15.14 -15.83 1.09
CA LYS A 27 -14.64 -17.21 0.95
C LYS A 27 -13.27 -17.27 0.29
N VAL A 28 -12.40 -16.39 0.74
CA VAL A 28 -11.00 -16.28 0.27
C VAL A 28 -10.02 -16.60 1.39
N ILE A 29 -8.79 -16.94 1.01
CA ILE A 29 -7.66 -17.02 1.93
C ILE A 29 -7.05 -15.63 2.00
N VAL A 30 -6.86 -15.12 3.21
CA VAL A 30 -6.17 -13.85 3.44
C VAL A 30 -4.80 -14.11 4.06
N VAL A 31 -3.77 -13.56 3.44
CA VAL A 31 -2.41 -13.51 3.95
C VAL A 31 -2.16 -12.07 4.42
N SER A 32 -2.18 -11.84 5.72
CA SER A 32 -1.85 -10.54 6.32
C SER A 32 -0.34 -10.44 6.49
N VAL A 33 0.24 -9.32 6.08
CA VAL A 33 1.68 -9.11 6.03
C VAL A 33 2.12 -8.14 7.10
N ASP A 34 3.01 -8.59 7.99
CA ASP A 34 3.66 -7.78 9.02
C ASP A 34 4.98 -7.24 8.45
N TYR A 35 4.86 -6.22 7.62
CA TYR A 35 5.99 -5.61 6.93
C TYR A 35 6.80 -4.69 7.86
N ARG A 36 8.07 -4.52 7.58
CA ARG A 36 8.97 -3.64 8.35
C ARG A 36 8.56 -2.19 8.29
N LEU A 37 8.63 -1.49 9.41
CA LEU A 37 8.19 -0.11 9.58
C LEU A 37 9.37 0.86 9.69
N ALA A 38 9.15 2.10 9.27
CA ALA A 38 10.02 3.23 9.55
C ALA A 38 9.73 3.76 10.99
N PRO A 39 10.66 4.46 11.63
CA PRO A 39 11.96 4.90 11.10
C PRO A 39 13.06 3.83 11.08
N GLU A 40 12.87 2.68 11.73
CA GLU A 40 13.88 1.62 11.82
C GLU A 40 14.23 1.07 10.44
N HIS A 41 13.24 0.99 9.55
CA HIS A 41 13.37 0.48 8.19
C HIS A 41 12.71 1.45 7.19
N PRO A 42 13.39 2.54 6.80
CA PRO A 42 12.83 3.51 5.85
C PRO A 42 12.67 2.91 4.44
N TYR A 43 12.05 3.67 3.54
CA TYR A 43 11.93 3.28 2.14
C TYR A 43 13.28 2.76 1.56
N PRO A 44 13.28 1.63 0.83
CA PRO A 44 12.13 0.90 0.29
C PRO A 44 11.76 -0.38 1.08
N ALA A 45 12.10 -0.50 2.36
CA ALA A 45 11.98 -1.76 3.11
C ALA A 45 10.56 -2.36 3.05
N SER A 46 9.53 -1.57 3.43
CA SER A 46 8.13 -2.04 3.43
C SER A 46 7.66 -2.47 2.03
N TRP A 47 8.07 -1.75 0.97
CA TRP A 47 7.71 -2.09 -0.41
C TRP A 47 8.37 -3.37 -0.91
N ASN A 48 9.60 -3.61 -0.48
CA ASN A 48 10.29 -4.87 -0.79
C ASN A 48 9.65 -6.03 -0.06
N ASP A 49 9.30 -5.86 1.23
CA ASP A 49 8.58 -6.88 1.99
C ASP A 49 7.20 -7.18 1.37
N ALA A 50 6.52 -6.17 0.86
CA ALA A 50 5.24 -6.35 0.16
C ALA A 50 5.39 -7.15 -1.14
N GLU A 51 6.41 -6.85 -1.95
CA GLU A 51 6.71 -7.61 -3.18
C GLU A 51 7.10 -9.05 -2.85
N ASP A 52 7.99 -9.26 -1.87
CA ASP A 52 8.42 -10.59 -1.43
C ASP A 52 7.23 -11.40 -0.90
N ALA A 53 6.33 -10.79 -0.12
CA ALA A 53 5.14 -11.45 0.39
C ALA A 53 4.16 -11.82 -0.73
N PHE A 54 4.01 -10.98 -1.76
CA PHE A 54 3.22 -11.30 -2.94
C PHE A 54 3.82 -12.48 -3.71
N ASP A 55 5.10 -12.43 -4.03
CA ASP A 55 5.80 -13.51 -4.74
C ASP A 55 5.71 -14.82 -3.95
N TRP A 56 5.90 -14.77 -2.62
CA TRP A 56 5.73 -15.93 -1.74
C TRP A 56 4.30 -16.47 -1.78
N THR A 57 3.30 -15.60 -1.74
CA THR A 57 1.88 -15.99 -1.76
C THR A 57 1.54 -16.69 -3.08
N VAL A 58 1.97 -16.16 -4.21
CA VAL A 58 1.80 -16.80 -5.53
C VAL A 58 2.44 -18.18 -5.55
N ALA A 59 3.68 -18.29 -5.07
CA ALA A 59 4.43 -19.57 -5.05
C ALA A 59 3.78 -20.62 -4.13
N ASN A 60 3.06 -20.20 -3.08
CA ASN A 60 2.49 -21.08 -2.07
C ASN A 60 0.96 -21.20 -2.12
N ALA A 61 0.26 -20.49 -3.00
CA ALA A 61 -1.20 -20.44 -3.04
C ALA A 61 -1.82 -21.85 -3.14
N ALA A 62 -1.32 -22.69 -4.02
CA ALA A 62 -1.81 -24.07 -4.16
C ALA A 62 -1.66 -24.88 -2.85
N ARG A 63 -0.54 -24.73 -2.14
CA ARG A 63 -0.29 -25.41 -0.86
C ARG A 63 -1.23 -24.94 0.24
N LEU A 64 -1.69 -23.67 0.16
CA LEU A 64 -2.66 -23.09 1.06
C LEU A 64 -4.11 -23.42 0.67
N GLY A 65 -4.33 -24.11 -0.45
CA GLY A 65 -5.66 -24.44 -0.97
C GLY A 65 -6.30 -23.37 -1.86
N GLY A 66 -5.50 -22.39 -2.32
CA GLY A 66 -5.92 -21.31 -3.21
C GLY A 66 -5.56 -21.54 -4.67
N ASP A 67 -6.04 -20.65 -5.54
CA ASP A 67 -5.69 -20.62 -6.98
C ASP A 67 -4.57 -19.59 -7.20
N THR A 68 -3.44 -20.04 -7.77
CA THR A 68 -2.29 -19.18 -8.08
C THR A 68 -2.61 -18.07 -9.09
N ARG A 69 -3.64 -18.24 -9.91
CA ARG A 69 -4.11 -17.24 -10.88
C ARG A 69 -5.05 -16.19 -10.29
N GLY A 70 -5.57 -16.46 -9.10
CA GLY A 70 -6.53 -15.61 -8.40
C GLY A 70 -5.92 -14.83 -7.23
N VAL A 71 -4.60 -14.69 -7.17
CA VAL A 71 -3.95 -13.93 -6.10
C VAL A 71 -4.15 -12.44 -6.34
N CYS A 72 -4.81 -11.78 -5.38
CA CYS A 72 -5.02 -10.33 -5.37
C CYS A 72 -4.14 -9.66 -4.32
N VAL A 73 -3.96 -8.37 -4.42
CA VAL A 73 -3.36 -7.53 -3.38
C VAL A 73 -4.42 -6.57 -2.83
N GLY A 74 -4.25 -6.17 -1.59
CA GLY A 74 -5.14 -5.18 -1.00
C GLY A 74 -4.55 -4.58 0.26
N GLY A 75 -5.13 -3.48 0.70
CA GLY A 75 -4.69 -2.81 1.90
C GLY A 75 -5.63 -1.69 2.30
N ASP A 76 -5.11 -0.84 3.17
CA ASP A 76 -5.70 0.43 3.52
C ASP A 76 -4.62 1.51 3.61
N SER A 77 -4.90 2.71 3.11
CA SER A 77 -3.98 3.86 3.21
C SER A 77 -2.58 3.57 2.65
N ALA A 78 -1.55 3.49 3.52
CA ALA A 78 -0.18 3.11 3.17
C ALA A 78 -0.07 1.71 2.55
N GLY A 79 -0.91 0.76 2.99
CA GLY A 79 -0.98 -0.60 2.44
C GLY A 79 -1.46 -0.63 1.00
N ASP A 80 -2.40 0.24 0.67
CA ASP A 80 -2.86 0.39 -0.71
C ASP A 80 -1.79 0.94 -1.64
N ASN A 81 -1.00 1.91 -1.16
CA ASN A 81 0.15 2.40 -1.93
C ASN A 81 1.07 1.23 -2.29
N MET A 82 1.42 0.38 -1.32
CA MET A 82 2.26 -0.80 -1.57
C MET A 82 1.58 -1.78 -2.55
N SER A 83 0.27 -1.98 -2.45
CA SER A 83 -0.51 -2.82 -3.39
C SER A 83 -0.39 -2.33 -4.84
N VAL A 84 -0.53 -1.02 -5.05
CA VAL A 84 -0.37 -0.39 -6.37
C VAL A 84 1.07 -0.52 -6.87
N VAL A 85 2.06 -0.31 -5.99
CA VAL A 85 3.48 -0.42 -6.36
C VAL A 85 3.88 -1.85 -6.69
N VAL A 86 3.45 -2.85 -5.91
CA VAL A 86 3.68 -4.29 -6.22
C VAL A 86 3.10 -4.62 -7.59
N THR A 87 1.89 -4.17 -7.89
CA THR A 87 1.26 -4.35 -9.21
C THR A 87 2.09 -3.72 -10.34
N SER A 88 2.59 -2.51 -10.13
CA SER A 88 3.44 -1.83 -11.11
C SER A 88 4.78 -2.53 -11.30
N ARG A 89 5.44 -2.96 -10.21
CA ARG A 89 6.74 -3.63 -10.24
C ARG A 89 6.66 -4.99 -10.95
N THR A 90 5.70 -5.83 -10.59
CA THR A 90 5.51 -7.14 -11.23
C THR A 90 5.29 -7.00 -12.74
N ARG A 91 4.50 -6.00 -13.14
CA ARG A 91 4.23 -5.72 -14.54
C ARG A 91 5.47 -5.22 -15.29
N LYS A 92 6.24 -4.29 -14.72
CA LYS A 92 7.50 -3.80 -15.31
C LYS A 92 8.53 -4.92 -15.45
N ALA A 93 8.53 -5.87 -14.52
CA ALA A 93 9.39 -7.04 -14.55
C ALA A 93 8.90 -8.14 -15.52
N GLY A 94 7.74 -7.97 -16.17
CA GLY A 94 7.14 -9.01 -17.04
C GLY A 94 6.71 -10.26 -16.28
N LYS A 95 6.53 -10.17 -14.96
CA LYS A 95 6.02 -11.25 -14.12
C LYS A 95 4.48 -11.28 -14.13
N PRO A 96 3.84 -12.43 -13.82
CA PRO A 96 2.43 -12.44 -13.48
C PRO A 96 2.17 -11.51 -12.29
N GLY A 97 1.31 -10.53 -12.50
CA GLY A 97 0.91 -9.59 -11.46
C GLY A 97 -0.34 -10.02 -10.72
N PRO A 98 -0.80 -9.23 -9.73
CA PRO A 98 -2.05 -9.47 -9.04
C PRO A 98 -3.24 -9.55 -10.01
N ALA A 99 -4.18 -10.45 -9.72
CA ALA A 99 -5.41 -10.61 -10.50
C ALA A 99 -6.40 -9.47 -10.24
N CYS A 100 -6.37 -8.88 -9.05
CA CYS A 100 -7.18 -7.71 -8.69
C CYS A 100 -6.52 -6.91 -7.56
N GLN A 101 -7.03 -5.71 -7.33
CA GLN A 101 -6.63 -4.84 -6.23
C GLN A 101 -7.86 -4.47 -5.38
N LEU A 102 -7.74 -4.56 -4.05
CA LEU A 102 -8.75 -4.12 -3.09
C LEU A 102 -8.18 -2.93 -2.32
N LEU A 103 -8.57 -1.72 -2.70
CA LEU A 103 -7.97 -0.48 -2.21
C LEU A 103 -8.96 0.32 -1.36
N TYR A 104 -8.56 0.63 -0.12
CA TYR A 104 -9.32 1.46 0.82
C TYR A 104 -8.57 2.77 1.09
N TYR A 105 -9.05 3.89 0.56
CA TYR A 105 -8.50 5.25 0.76
C TYR A 105 -6.99 5.35 0.50
N ALA A 106 -6.55 4.86 -0.64
CA ALA A 106 -5.14 4.69 -1.02
C ALA A 106 -4.31 5.99 -0.94
N ALA A 107 -3.13 5.91 -0.32
CA ALA A 107 -2.14 6.98 -0.27
C ALA A 107 -1.38 7.07 -1.61
N VAL A 108 -2.03 7.56 -2.66
CA VAL A 108 -1.47 7.58 -4.04
C VAL A 108 -0.72 8.87 -4.39
N ASP A 109 -0.85 9.91 -3.58
CA ASP A 109 -0.10 11.17 -3.71
C ASP A 109 0.55 11.51 -2.37
N ASN A 110 1.86 11.41 -2.30
CA ASN A 110 2.66 11.68 -1.10
C ASN A 110 3.48 12.97 -1.25
N ARG A 111 3.15 13.86 -2.18
CA ARG A 111 3.82 15.15 -2.31
C ARG A 111 3.70 15.96 -1.01
N PRO A 112 4.55 16.97 -0.80
CA PRO A 112 4.44 17.86 0.35
C PRO A 112 3.05 18.49 0.43
N VAL A 113 2.51 18.62 1.66
CA VAL A 113 1.15 19.15 1.90
C VAL A 113 0.87 20.50 1.21
N PRO A 114 1.80 21.48 1.17
CA PRO A 114 1.58 22.72 0.45
C PRO A 114 1.30 22.55 -1.04
N GLU A 115 1.87 21.53 -1.68
CA GLU A 115 1.61 21.22 -3.10
C GLU A 115 0.25 20.56 -3.28
N MET A 116 -0.07 19.56 -2.47
CA MET A 116 -1.38 18.87 -2.52
C MET A 116 -2.53 19.82 -2.25
N ARG A 117 -2.36 20.82 -1.37
CA ARG A 117 -3.39 21.86 -1.12
C ARG A 117 -3.73 22.72 -2.32
N LYS A 118 -2.84 22.83 -3.31
CA LYS A 118 -3.14 23.55 -4.56
C LYS A 118 -4.10 22.76 -5.42
N ASP A 119 -3.95 21.44 -5.43
CA ASP A 119 -4.64 20.54 -6.35
C ASP A 119 -5.96 19.99 -5.75
N TYR A 120 -5.99 19.77 -4.43
CA TYR A 120 -7.12 19.10 -3.76
C TYR A 120 -7.86 20.00 -2.78
N VAL A 121 -9.16 20.18 -2.99
CA VAL A 121 -10.04 20.91 -2.07
C VAL A 121 -10.08 20.24 -0.70
N SER A 122 -10.14 18.91 -0.65
CA SER A 122 -10.12 18.13 0.59
C SER A 122 -8.87 18.37 1.42
N ALA A 123 -7.70 18.47 0.79
CA ALA A 123 -6.46 18.78 1.48
C ALA A 123 -6.45 20.16 2.13
N ARG A 124 -7.16 21.14 1.52
CA ARG A 124 -7.32 22.47 2.12
C ARG A 124 -8.25 22.47 3.32
N LEU A 125 -9.31 21.65 3.29
CA LEU A 125 -10.38 21.69 4.28
C LEU A 125 -10.11 20.77 5.47
N PHE A 126 -9.52 19.59 5.25
CA PHE A 126 -9.51 18.50 6.23
C PHE A 126 -8.12 18.12 6.76
N TRP A 127 -7.04 18.69 6.24
CA TRP A 127 -5.69 18.37 6.70
C TRP A 127 -5.24 19.14 7.95
N GLN A 128 -6.19 19.58 8.76
CA GLN A 128 -5.95 20.19 10.07
C GLN A 128 -7.03 19.75 11.05
N GLY A 129 -6.62 19.09 12.14
CA GLY A 129 -7.53 18.72 13.23
C GLY A 129 -8.46 17.53 12.95
N PHE A 130 -8.25 16.78 11.86
CA PHE A 130 -9.08 15.64 11.46
C PHE A 130 -8.24 14.37 11.24
N GLY A 131 -7.61 13.85 12.29
CA GLY A 131 -6.86 12.59 12.23
C GLY A 131 -5.50 12.72 11.56
N LEU A 132 -5.42 12.56 10.23
CA LEU A 132 -4.19 12.78 9.48
C LEU A 132 -3.95 14.28 9.29
N ASP A 133 -3.22 14.88 10.21
CA ASP A 133 -2.87 16.29 10.13
C ASP A 133 -1.50 16.53 9.50
N VAL A 134 -1.17 17.81 9.28
CA VAL A 134 0.11 18.20 8.68
C VAL A 134 1.31 17.70 9.49
N PRO A 135 1.36 17.87 10.84
CA PRO A 135 2.48 17.40 11.64
C PRO A 135 2.73 15.88 11.49
N PHE A 136 1.68 15.06 11.48
CA PHE A 136 1.82 13.63 11.30
C PHE A 136 2.31 13.29 9.88
N THR A 137 1.74 13.91 8.86
CA THR A 137 2.16 13.70 7.48
C THR A 137 3.63 14.06 7.27
N GLU A 138 4.07 15.21 7.81
CA GLU A 138 5.47 15.61 7.74
C GLU A 138 6.41 14.69 8.52
N TYR A 139 5.96 14.17 9.66
CA TYR A 139 6.71 13.14 10.39
C TYR A 139 6.89 11.89 9.52
N VAL A 140 5.81 11.37 8.94
CA VAL A 140 5.85 10.22 8.03
C VAL A 140 6.84 10.46 6.89
N HIS A 141 6.75 11.61 6.22
CA HIS A 141 7.64 11.93 5.10
C HIS A 141 9.12 11.91 5.52
N ARG A 142 9.44 12.48 6.68
CA ARG A 142 10.84 12.49 7.19
C ARG A 142 11.32 11.10 7.62
N ALA A 143 10.44 10.31 8.24
CA ALA A 143 10.79 8.99 8.75
C ALA A 143 10.93 7.95 7.63
N VAL A 144 10.02 8.00 6.64
CA VAL A 144 9.92 6.98 5.59
C VAL A 144 10.77 7.32 4.37
N PHE A 145 10.80 8.60 3.96
CA PHE A 145 11.40 9.07 2.70
C PHE A 145 12.50 10.12 2.89
N PRO A 146 13.50 9.90 3.73
CA PRO A 146 14.52 10.92 4.03
C PRO A 146 15.23 11.41 2.78
N GLY A 147 15.07 12.71 2.45
CA GLY A 147 15.72 13.35 1.33
C GLY A 147 15.27 12.93 -0.07
N MET A 148 14.14 12.22 -0.17
CA MET A 148 13.67 11.72 -1.45
C MET A 148 12.72 12.70 -2.16
N ASN A 149 12.67 12.60 -3.50
CA ASN A 149 11.63 13.25 -4.29
C ASN A 149 10.31 12.46 -4.16
N LEU A 150 9.34 13.05 -3.48
CA LEU A 150 8.06 12.40 -3.18
C LEU A 150 7.14 12.26 -4.41
N SER A 151 7.45 12.91 -5.54
CA SER A 151 6.71 12.74 -6.80
C SER A 151 7.13 11.50 -7.61
N GLN A 152 8.06 10.69 -7.11
CA GLN A 152 8.44 9.45 -7.79
C GLN A 152 7.26 8.48 -7.85
N PRO A 153 7.02 7.80 -8.99
CA PRO A 153 5.87 6.88 -9.16
C PRO A 153 5.79 5.74 -8.14
N GLU A 154 6.90 5.31 -7.56
CA GLU A 154 6.91 4.30 -6.50
C GLU A 154 6.54 4.85 -5.11
N ILE A 155 6.59 6.17 -4.94
CA ILE A 155 6.15 6.85 -3.72
C ILE A 155 4.75 7.42 -3.91
N SER A 156 4.54 8.09 -5.04
CA SER A 156 3.26 8.68 -5.43
C SER A 156 2.74 8.03 -6.72
N PRO A 157 2.08 6.89 -6.63
CA PRO A 157 1.62 6.12 -7.80
C PRO A 157 0.71 6.89 -8.76
N ILE A 158 0.06 7.96 -8.32
CA ILE A 158 -0.76 8.82 -9.18
C ILE A 158 0.03 9.37 -10.39
N PHE A 159 1.35 9.46 -10.28
CA PHE A 159 2.25 9.88 -11.37
C PHE A 159 2.77 8.72 -12.22
N ALA A 160 2.35 7.49 -11.96
CA ALA A 160 2.72 6.36 -12.81
C ALA A 160 1.97 6.42 -14.14
N GLY A 161 2.72 6.40 -15.25
CA GLY A 161 2.14 6.48 -16.61
C GLY A 161 1.35 5.24 -17.05
N ASP A 162 1.26 4.23 -16.18
CA ASP A 162 0.67 2.92 -16.47
C ASP A 162 -0.59 2.58 -15.67
N ILE A 163 -1.13 3.53 -14.93
CA ILE A 163 -2.32 3.34 -14.06
C ILE A 163 -3.51 2.75 -14.84
N ALA A 164 -3.75 3.24 -16.07
CA ALA A 164 -4.87 2.77 -16.89
C ALA A 164 -4.78 1.28 -17.30
N ARG A 165 -3.66 0.63 -17.04
CA ARG A 165 -3.42 -0.79 -17.36
C ARG A 165 -3.34 -1.67 -16.12
N MET A 166 -3.62 -1.16 -14.93
CA MET A 166 -3.68 -1.95 -13.71
C MET A 166 -4.93 -2.83 -13.71
N PRO A 167 -4.92 -3.98 -13.03
CA PRO A 167 -6.10 -4.82 -12.86
C PRO A 167 -7.19 -4.07 -12.08
N PRO A 168 -8.43 -4.52 -12.21
CA PRO A 168 -9.55 -3.98 -11.44
C PRO A 168 -9.35 -4.17 -9.93
#